data_21ae3fb5eed81328695aa51410aa956e
#
_entry.id   21ae3fb5eed81328695aa51410aa956e
#
_cell.length_a   1.000
_cell.length_b   1.000
_cell.length_c   1.000
_cell.angle_alpha   90.00
_cell.angle_beta   90.00
_cell.angle_gamma   90.00
#
_symmetry.space_group_name_H-M   'P 1'
#
loop_
_entity.id
_entity.type
_entity.pdbx_description
1 polymer ?
#
loop_
_entity_poly.entity_id
_entity_poly.type
_entity_poly.pdbx_seq_one_letter_code
_entity_poly.pdbx_strand_id
1 'polypeptide(L)'
;MEDINIVIAGSAGEGVQTVGDVLVETIAVHGYSVFAWQEFESRIRGGQNSYSIRISDKPVNAPRMKADILLALNEGACNKYEPLIKQDGILIAQKKTRERMIAIAFSEIAQRELGNRIYINTMVIGALVAAVGMELEVLNHVLTRKFAKKGDKVVSDNLVAAGKGYTLAREGCRGICPWLLPKLDTHYTPIAGKEALSTAAALAGCRFMAAYPMSPSTDIITILSQNEKELGVFTEQAEDEIAAVNMAIGASFAGARAMTATSGGGFALMVEAISLAGMTETPLVIILAQRPGPATGLPTRTAQGDLLFAINAGHGEFPKLVLAPADADDIFKKIMRAFNLADKYQIPVIVLTDQFLLDSIFSVQDINLSQLGPTYYLTDPFKIQDYKRYLVTDNGVSPRLYPGQATHLVTADSDEHDSHGHITEDLSGTVIRMVEKRLAKYRALKGEINPPEEADIEGADKILVGWGSSRNAILEGIELLREDDIRVGMIHFTELWPLPEYRFPESKQYWIVENNTTAQLGRLLRSEYGITIAGVINRYDGLPLTAGYIRRNFNG
;
A
#
# COMPACT_ATOMS: atom_id res chain seq x y z
N MET A 1 -20.15 3.57 -18.51
CA MET A 1 -19.34 4.67 -19.05
C MET A 1 -17.93 4.18 -19.32
N GLU A 2 -17.20 4.86 -20.21
CA GLU A 2 -15.84 4.46 -20.54
C GLU A 2 -14.89 4.75 -19.38
N ASP A 3 -13.98 3.84 -19.17
CA ASP A 3 -12.88 3.90 -18.23
C ASP A 3 -11.71 4.62 -18.91
N ILE A 4 -11.41 5.85 -18.48
CA ILE A 4 -10.43 6.74 -19.10
C ILE A 4 -9.12 6.68 -18.32
N ASN A 5 -7.99 6.52 -18.99
CA ASN A 5 -6.66 6.59 -18.38
C ASN A 5 -5.89 7.80 -18.89
N ILE A 6 -5.60 8.74 -18.00
CA ILE A 6 -4.79 9.95 -18.26
C ILE A 6 -3.38 9.69 -17.74
N VAL A 7 -2.38 9.99 -18.55
CA VAL A 7 -0.96 10.01 -18.13
C VAL A 7 -0.44 11.44 -18.20
N ILE A 8 0.02 11.96 -17.08
CA ILE A 8 0.69 13.26 -16.96
C ILE A 8 2.18 12.98 -16.84
N ALA A 9 2.99 13.53 -17.75
CA ALA A 9 4.41 13.24 -17.80
C ALA A 9 5.26 14.53 -17.88
N GLY A 10 6.40 14.52 -17.17
CA GLY A 10 7.32 15.64 -17.11
C GLY A 10 8.59 15.31 -16.34
N SER A 11 9.56 16.23 -16.34
CA SER A 11 10.78 16.09 -15.57
C SER A 11 10.54 16.28 -14.07
N ALA A 12 11.41 15.71 -13.24
CA ALA A 12 11.41 15.96 -11.81
C ALA A 12 11.46 17.49 -11.53
N GLY A 13 10.51 17.98 -10.71
CA GLY A 13 10.36 19.41 -10.38
C GLY A 13 9.44 20.21 -11.30
N GLU A 14 8.90 19.64 -12.39
CA GLU A 14 7.89 20.32 -13.23
C GLU A 14 6.45 20.24 -12.67
N GLY A 15 6.27 19.67 -11.47
CA GLY A 15 4.99 19.66 -10.77
C GLY A 15 4.00 18.58 -11.24
N VAL A 16 4.48 17.50 -11.86
CA VAL A 16 3.68 16.35 -12.31
C VAL A 16 2.77 15.83 -11.19
N GLN A 17 3.32 15.65 -9.98
CA GLN A 17 2.57 15.20 -8.81
C GLN A 17 1.47 16.21 -8.41
N THR A 18 1.82 17.50 -8.31
CA THR A 18 0.85 18.54 -7.94
C THR A 18 -0.33 18.61 -8.91
N VAL A 19 -0.05 18.48 -10.22
CA VAL A 19 -1.10 18.42 -11.25
C VAL A 19 -1.97 17.20 -11.05
N GLY A 20 -1.35 16.04 -10.82
CA GLY A 20 -2.04 14.78 -10.59
C GLY A 20 -2.97 14.83 -9.36
N ASP A 21 -2.45 15.28 -8.22
CA ASP A 21 -3.20 15.34 -6.96
C ASP A 21 -4.42 16.26 -7.06
N VAL A 22 -4.28 17.45 -7.67
CA VAL A 22 -5.42 18.36 -7.87
C VAL A 22 -6.44 17.79 -8.83
N LEU A 23 -5.99 17.11 -9.89
CA LEU A 23 -6.90 16.49 -10.85
C LEU A 23 -7.66 15.32 -10.20
N VAL A 24 -7.00 14.45 -9.43
CA VAL A 24 -7.60 13.37 -8.65
C VAL A 24 -8.70 13.91 -7.73
N GLU A 25 -8.40 14.96 -6.96
CA GLU A 25 -9.36 15.61 -6.07
C GLU A 25 -10.55 16.19 -6.85
N THR A 26 -10.29 16.84 -7.99
CA THR A 26 -11.33 17.42 -8.84
C THR A 26 -12.27 16.36 -9.40
N ILE A 27 -11.75 15.24 -9.86
CA ILE A 27 -12.52 14.13 -10.42
C ILE A 27 -13.35 13.43 -9.33
N ALA A 28 -12.76 13.21 -8.15
CA ALA A 28 -13.46 12.59 -7.02
C ALA A 28 -14.63 13.46 -6.52
N VAL A 29 -14.44 14.79 -6.43
CA VAL A 29 -15.53 15.75 -6.09
C VAL A 29 -16.63 15.76 -7.16
N HIS A 30 -16.29 15.45 -8.40
CA HIS A 30 -17.26 15.31 -9.50
C HIS A 30 -18.07 14.00 -9.44
N GLY A 31 -17.72 13.09 -8.54
CA GLY A 31 -18.45 11.86 -8.26
C GLY A 31 -17.89 10.61 -8.96
N TYR A 32 -16.70 10.67 -9.54
CA TYR A 32 -16.07 9.52 -10.20
C TYR A 32 -15.09 8.79 -9.29
N SER A 33 -15.02 7.47 -9.45
CA SER A 33 -13.95 6.65 -8.88
C SER A 33 -12.64 6.95 -9.60
N VAL A 34 -11.59 7.12 -8.83
CA VAL A 34 -10.24 7.40 -9.32
C VAL A 34 -9.28 6.37 -8.75
N PHE A 35 -8.45 5.82 -9.62
CA PHE A 35 -7.25 5.10 -9.22
C PHE A 35 -6.04 5.81 -9.84
N ALA A 36 -5.05 6.17 -9.01
CA ALA A 36 -3.86 6.83 -9.52
C ALA A 36 -2.58 6.18 -8.99
N TRP A 37 -1.54 6.16 -9.82
CA TRP A 37 -0.23 5.64 -9.47
C TRP A 37 0.88 6.46 -10.16
N GLN A 38 2.08 6.41 -9.57
CA GLN A 38 3.20 7.21 -10.01
C GLN A 38 4.37 6.34 -10.45
N GLU A 39 5.07 6.83 -11.49
CA GLU A 39 6.37 6.32 -11.88
C GLU A 39 7.39 7.44 -11.80
N PHE A 40 8.38 7.30 -10.95
CA PHE A 40 9.45 8.29 -10.81
C PHE A 40 10.83 7.62 -10.74
N GLU A 41 11.82 8.33 -11.24
CA GLU A 41 13.20 7.88 -11.22
C GLU A 41 13.86 8.31 -9.90
N SER A 42 14.75 7.46 -9.37
CA SER A 42 15.53 7.77 -8.16
C SER A 42 16.61 8.81 -8.44
N ARG A 43 16.19 10.03 -8.81
CA ARG A 43 17.07 11.17 -9.13
C ARG A 43 16.48 12.45 -8.58
N ILE A 44 17.32 13.28 -7.95
CA ILE A 44 16.90 14.59 -7.42
C ILE A 44 16.56 15.56 -8.56
N ARG A 45 17.26 15.47 -9.69
CA ARG A 45 17.04 16.29 -10.90
C ARG A 45 17.24 15.45 -12.15
N GLY A 46 16.49 15.78 -13.20
CA GLY A 46 16.47 15.04 -14.45
C GLY A 46 15.60 13.78 -14.36
N GLY A 47 15.56 13.00 -15.44
CA GLY A 47 14.63 11.90 -15.59
C GLY A 47 13.22 12.36 -15.94
N GLN A 48 12.42 11.42 -16.45
CA GLN A 48 11.02 11.68 -16.82
C GLN A 48 10.10 10.85 -15.94
N ASN A 49 9.27 11.54 -15.19
CA ASN A 49 8.29 10.97 -14.28
C ASN A 49 6.91 10.95 -14.93
N SER A 50 6.05 10.05 -14.48
CA SER A 50 4.64 10.05 -14.88
C SER A 50 3.72 9.86 -13.69
N TYR A 51 2.52 10.40 -13.84
CA TYR A 51 1.39 10.24 -12.94
C TYR A 51 0.21 9.77 -13.78
N SER A 52 -0.21 8.54 -13.55
CA SER A 52 -1.32 7.92 -14.28
C SER A 52 -2.58 8.00 -13.43
N ILE A 53 -3.68 8.45 -14.03
CA ILE A 53 -4.98 8.62 -13.38
C ILE A 53 -6.01 7.88 -14.20
N ARG A 54 -6.65 6.90 -13.60
CA ARG A 54 -7.74 6.16 -14.18
C ARG A 54 -9.06 6.64 -13.59
N ILE A 55 -10.05 6.89 -14.44
CA ILE A 55 -11.34 7.51 -14.10
C ILE A 55 -12.45 6.60 -14.56
N SER A 56 -13.42 6.28 -13.68
CA SER A 56 -14.57 5.48 -14.04
C SER A 56 -15.81 5.84 -13.20
N ASP A 57 -17.00 5.57 -13.71
CA ASP A 57 -18.25 5.61 -12.94
C ASP A 57 -18.46 4.37 -12.05
N LYS A 58 -17.59 3.37 -12.19
CA LYS A 58 -17.52 2.18 -11.34
C LYS A 58 -16.23 2.16 -10.54
N PRO A 59 -16.17 1.48 -9.40
CA PRO A 59 -14.93 1.34 -8.64
C PRO A 59 -13.80 0.76 -9.49
N VAL A 60 -12.64 1.45 -9.48
CA VAL A 60 -11.43 1.04 -10.19
C VAL A 60 -10.24 1.08 -9.23
N ASN A 61 -9.44 0.00 -9.19
CA ASN A 61 -8.34 -0.16 -8.24
C ASN A 61 -7.09 -0.84 -8.86
N ALA A 62 -6.99 -0.89 -10.20
CA ALA A 62 -5.85 -1.49 -10.88
C ALA A 62 -5.26 -0.56 -11.94
N PRO A 63 -3.95 -0.63 -12.20
CA PRO A 63 -3.29 0.24 -13.16
C PRO A 63 -3.52 -0.21 -14.61
N ARG A 64 -3.61 0.77 -15.51
CA ARG A 64 -3.53 0.57 -16.96
C ARG A 64 -2.28 1.22 -17.52
N MET A 65 -1.60 0.54 -18.46
CA MET A 65 -0.39 1.08 -19.10
C MET A 65 -0.71 1.99 -20.29
N LYS A 66 -1.78 1.69 -21.05
CA LYS A 66 -2.15 2.48 -22.24
C LYS A 66 -2.97 3.70 -21.83
N ALA A 67 -2.59 4.87 -22.40
CA ALA A 67 -3.21 6.15 -22.13
C ALA A 67 -4.26 6.51 -23.18
N ASP A 68 -5.41 6.97 -22.72
CA ASP A 68 -6.41 7.64 -23.53
C ASP A 68 -6.00 9.10 -23.79
N ILE A 69 -5.42 9.75 -22.75
CA ILE A 69 -4.86 11.09 -22.83
C ILE A 69 -3.45 11.05 -22.26
N LEU A 70 -2.45 11.49 -23.05
CA LEU A 70 -1.12 11.81 -22.55
C LEU A 70 -0.96 13.33 -22.51
N LEU A 71 -0.66 13.87 -21.33
CA LEU A 71 -0.19 15.24 -21.20
C LEU A 71 1.31 15.24 -20.97
N ALA A 72 2.08 15.82 -21.89
CA ALA A 72 3.53 15.91 -21.81
C ALA A 72 3.97 17.37 -21.59
N LEU A 73 4.61 17.63 -20.42
CA LEU A 73 5.07 18.97 -20.05
C LEU A 73 6.31 19.41 -20.85
N ASN A 74 7.10 18.45 -21.33
CA ASN A 74 8.31 18.69 -22.11
C ASN A 74 8.50 17.63 -23.21
N GLU A 75 9.46 17.87 -24.10
CA GLU A 75 9.76 17.01 -25.24
C GLU A 75 10.31 15.63 -24.82
N GLY A 76 11.12 15.57 -23.76
CA GLY A 76 11.64 14.31 -23.22
C GLY A 76 10.53 13.40 -22.68
N ALA A 77 9.55 13.98 -22.00
CA ALA A 77 8.36 13.28 -21.55
C ALA A 77 7.50 12.81 -22.73
N CYS A 78 7.33 13.64 -23.75
CA CYS A 78 6.62 13.27 -24.97
C CYS A 78 7.27 12.03 -25.60
N ASN A 79 8.58 12.07 -25.87
CA ASN A 79 9.32 10.98 -26.52
C ASN A 79 9.26 9.68 -25.72
N LYS A 80 9.36 9.74 -24.37
CA LYS A 80 9.34 8.55 -23.50
C LYS A 80 7.96 7.90 -23.43
N TYR A 81 6.90 8.70 -23.31
CA TYR A 81 5.57 8.19 -22.99
C TYR A 81 4.59 8.15 -24.18
N GLU A 82 4.90 8.77 -25.32
CA GLU A 82 4.07 8.69 -26.54
C GLU A 82 3.74 7.25 -26.98
N PRO A 83 4.65 6.26 -26.87
CA PRO A 83 4.32 4.87 -27.19
C PRO A 83 3.21 4.25 -26.33
N LEU A 84 2.88 4.87 -25.19
CA LEU A 84 1.77 4.43 -24.33
C LEU A 84 0.40 4.90 -24.80
N ILE A 85 0.33 5.88 -25.69
CA ILE A 85 -0.95 6.41 -26.19
C ILE A 85 -1.66 5.34 -27.01
N LYS A 86 -2.97 5.16 -26.77
CA LYS A 86 -3.83 4.32 -27.61
C LYS A 86 -3.89 4.86 -29.04
N GLN A 87 -4.30 4.02 -30.00
CA GLN A 87 -4.40 4.43 -31.41
C GLN A 87 -5.33 5.64 -31.61
N ASP A 88 -6.42 5.69 -30.88
CA ASP A 88 -7.43 6.76 -30.84
C ASP A 88 -7.18 7.79 -29.72
N GLY A 89 -6.09 7.62 -28.94
CA GLY A 89 -5.74 8.48 -27.83
C GLY A 89 -5.24 9.86 -28.26
N ILE A 90 -5.23 10.80 -27.31
CA ILE A 90 -4.93 12.21 -27.51
C ILE A 90 -3.63 12.59 -26.81
N LEU A 91 -2.80 13.37 -27.48
CA LEU A 91 -1.63 14.02 -26.90
C LEU A 91 -1.97 15.50 -26.59
N ILE A 92 -1.65 15.97 -25.39
CA ILE A 92 -1.64 17.40 -25.04
C ILE A 92 -0.18 17.79 -24.78
N ALA A 93 0.38 18.68 -25.56
CA ALA A 93 1.76 19.13 -25.40
C ALA A 93 2.00 20.53 -25.97
N GLN A 94 3.21 21.09 -25.78
CA GLN A 94 3.52 22.48 -26.17
C GLN A 94 3.66 22.67 -27.67
N LYS A 95 4.05 21.63 -28.42
CA LYS A 95 4.27 21.71 -29.88
C LYS A 95 3.54 20.62 -30.61
N LYS A 96 3.01 20.89 -31.78
CA LYS A 96 2.30 19.92 -32.60
C LYS A 96 3.25 18.88 -33.18
N THR A 97 3.04 17.60 -32.88
CA THR A 97 3.86 16.45 -33.32
C THR A 97 3.04 15.36 -34.00
N ARG A 98 1.71 15.34 -33.84
CA ARG A 98 0.81 14.33 -34.41
C ARG A 98 -0.57 14.92 -34.73
N GLU A 99 -1.43 14.20 -35.45
CA GLU A 99 -2.76 14.67 -35.84
C GLU A 99 -3.73 14.77 -34.64
N ARG A 100 -3.90 13.70 -33.86
CA ARG A 100 -4.77 13.69 -32.67
C ARG A 100 -4.04 14.34 -31.48
N MET A 101 -3.97 15.65 -31.51
CA MET A 101 -3.21 16.42 -30.55
C MET A 101 -3.80 17.81 -30.31
N ILE A 102 -3.72 18.24 -29.06
CA ILE A 102 -3.99 19.62 -28.61
C ILE A 102 -2.66 20.26 -28.30
N ALA A 103 -2.25 21.23 -29.15
CA ALA A 103 -1.02 21.97 -28.94
C ALA A 103 -1.30 23.27 -28.17
N ILE A 104 -0.72 23.40 -26.96
CA ILE A 104 -0.85 24.58 -26.10
C ILE A 104 0.55 25.01 -25.63
N ALA A 105 0.96 26.21 -25.96
CA ALA A 105 2.24 26.78 -25.56
C ALA A 105 2.22 27.29 -24.11
N PHE A 106 1.98 26.34 -23.15
CA PHE A 106 1.80 26.67 -21.74
C PHE A 106 2.84 27.59 -21.14
N SER A 107 4.12 27.35 -21.46
CA SER A 107 5.23 28.16 -20.94
C SER A 107 5.22 29.60 -21.46
N GLU A 108 4.91 29.80 -22.74
CA GLU A 108 4.83 31.12 -23.35
C GLU A 108 3.63 31.90 -22.84
N ILE A 109 2.46 31.26 -22.79
CA ILE A 109 1.22 31.89 -22.32
C ILE A 109 1.34 32.28 -20.85
N ALA A 110 1.84 31.37 -19.99
CA ALA A 110 2.03 31.65 -18.57
C ALA A 110 2.98 32.85 -18.35
N GLN A 111 4.06 32.93 -19.12
CA GLN A 111 5.02 34.04 -18.99
C GLN A 111 4.47 35.37 -19.54
N ARG A 112 3.81 35.37 -20.71
CA ARG A 112 3.39 36.60 -21.39
C ARG A 112 2.05 37.15 -20.92
N GLU A 113 1.08 36.25 -20.64
CA GLU A 113 -0.28 36.67 -20.35
C GLU A 113 -0.59 36.62 -18.84
N LEU A 114 0.03 35.68 -18.07
CA LEU A 114 -0.18 35.55 -16.62
C LEU A 114 1.00 36.11 -15.81
N GLY A 115 2.08 36.53 -16.45
CA GLY A 115 3.23 37.17 -15.83
C GLY A 115 4.16 36.25 -15.03
N ASN A 116 3.82 34.95 -14.86
CA ASN A 116 4.64 34.02 -14.10
C ASN A 116 4.43 32.56 -14.55
N ARG A 117 5.54 31.85 -14.73
CA ARG A 117 5.56 30.43 -15.10
C ARG A 117 4.97 29.49 -14.03
N ILE A 118 4.81 29.96 -12.80
CA ILE A 118 4.21 29.17 -11.71
C ILE A 118 2.78 28.70 -12.03
N TYR A 119 2.08 29.43 -12.91
CA TYR A 119 0.71 29.11 -13.32
C TYR A 119 0.60 28.02 -14.38
N ILE A 120 1.72 27.50 -14.92
CA ILE A 120 1.72 26.41 -15.92
C ILE A 120 0.91 25.22 -15.41
N ASN A 121 1.16 24.78 -14.18
CA ASN A 121 0.49 23.60 -13.62
C ASN A 121 -1.02 23.79 -13.53
N THR A 122 -1.47 24.96 -13.11
CA THR A 122 -2.91 25.26 -13.02
C THR A 122 -3.56 25.36 -14.41
N MET A 123 -2.87 25.93 -15.40
CA MET A 123 -3.33 25.92 -16.80
C MET A 123 -3.47 24.48 -17.33
N VAL A 124 -2.48 23.65 -17.04
CA VAL A 124 -2.45 22.22 -17.43
C VAL A 124 -3.65 21.47 -16.86
N ILE A 125 -3.99 21.68 -15.58
CA ILE A 125 -5.15 21.05 -14.95
C ILE A 125 -6.44 21.50 -15.64
N GLY A 126 -6.59 22.82 -15.92
CA GLY A 126 -7.73 23.35 -16.68
C GLY A 126 -7.87 22.69 -18.06
N ALA A 127 -6.75 22.48 -18.75
CA ALA A 127 -6.73 21.81 -20.05
C ALA A 127 -7.18 20.33 -19.96
N LEU A 128 -6.77 19.60 -18.92
CA LEU A 128 -7.17 18.22 -18.70
C LEU A 128 -8.66 18.10 -18.35
N VAL A 129 -9.17 19.00 -17.50
CA VAL A 129 -10.60 19.06 -17.15
C VAL A 129 -11.46 19.30 -18.39
N ALA A 130 -11.03 20.20 -19.30
CA ALA A 130 -11.70 20.41 -20.58
C ALA A 130 -11.64 19.17 -21.50
N ALA A 131 -10.48 18.50 -21.55
CA ALA A 131 -10.27 17.34 -22.41
C ALA A 131 -11.17 16.15 -22.06
N VAL A 132 -11.51 15.98 -20.78
CA VAL A 132 -12.46 14.93 -20.31
C VAL A 132 -13.91 15.43 -20.27
N GLY A 133 -14.17 16.65 -20.73
CA GLY A 133 -15.53 17.18 -20.82
C GLY A 133 -16.21 17.50 -19.49
N MET A 134 -15.43 17.79 -18.44
CA MET A 134 -15.95 18.26 -17.13
C MET A 134 -16.17 19.78 -17.15
N GLU A 135 -17.03 20.24 -16.25
CA GLU A 135 -17.27 21.67 -16.01
C GLU A 135 -16.11 22.31 -15.24
N LEU A 136 -15.73 23.54 -15.63
CA LEU A 136 -14.63 24.29 -14.99
C LEU A 136 -14.93 24.63 -13.53
N GLU A 137 -16.20 24.81 -13.17
CA GLU A 137 -16.67 25.20 -11.85
C GLU A 137 -16.20 24.22 -10.75
N VAL A 138 -16.13 22.94 -11.06
CA VAL A 138 -15.65 21.91 -10.11
C VAL A 138 -14.18 22.14 -9.78
N LEU A 139 -13.36 22.40 -10.80
CA LEU A 139 -11.94 22.73 -10.60
C LEU A 139 -11.79 24.04 -9.82
N ASN A 140 -12.58 25.06 -10.15
CA ASN A 140 -12.55 26.34 -9.45
C ASN A 140 -12.84 26.19 -7.96
N HIS A 141 -13.79 25.33 -7.58
CA HIS A 141 -14.08 25.01 -6.18
C HIS A 141 -12.86 24.37 -5.47
N VAL A 142 -12.23 23.40 -6.08
CA VAL A 142 -11.02 22.71 -5.52
C VAL A 142 -9.86 23.70 -5.37
N LEU A 143 -9.58 24.52 -6.40
CA LEU A 143 -8.50 25.51 -6.37
C LEU A 143 -8.74 26.58 -5.29
N THR A 144 -9.98 27.05 -5.14
CA THR A 144 -10.34 28.03 -4.10
C THR A 144 -10.05 27.46 -2.72
N ARG A 145 -10.48 26.23 -2.43
CA ARG A 145 -10.23 25.56 -1.15
C ARG A 145 -8.71 25.37 -0.91
N LYS A 146 -7.99 24.90 -1.92
CA LYS A 146 -6.55 24.59 -1.83
C LYS A 146 -5.69 25.84 -1.59
N PHE A 147 -6.04 26.94 -2.21
CA PHE A 147 -5.28 28.18 -2.12
C PHE A 147 -5.83 29.22 -1.13
N ALA A 148 -6.95 28.95 -0.46
CA ALA A 148 -7.58 29.88 0.50
C ALA A 148 -6.61 30.47 1.53
N LYS A 149 -5.73 29.64 2.11
CA LYS A 149 -4.72 30.06 3.09
C LYS A 149 -3.59 30.93 2.52
N LYS A 150 -3.48 31.04 1.18
CA LYS A 150 -2.43 31.83 0.49
C LYS A 150 -2.90 33.23 0.09
N GLY A 151 -4.16 33.56 0.33
CA GLY A 151 -4.79 34.86 0.10
C GLY A 151 -5.52 34.97 -1.24
N ASP A 152 -6.46 35.92 -1.30
CA ASP A 152 -7.44 36.09 -2.40
C ASP A 152 -6.78 36.30 -3.77
N LYS A 153 -5.66 37.04 -3.82
CA LYS A 153 -4.93 37.26 -5.06
C LYS A 153 -4.41 35.96 -5.66
N VAL A 154 -3.83 35.06 -4.82
CA VAL A 154 -3.30 33.77 -5.29
C VAL A 154 -4.47 32.89 -5.78
N VAL A 155 -5.61 32.91 -5.10
CA VAL A 155 -6.81 32.21 -5.56
C VAL A 155 -7.24 32.74 -6.91
N SER A 156 -7.46 34.05 -7.05
CA SER A 156 -7.91 34.68 -8.29
C SER A 156 -6.98 34.39 -9.48
N ASP A 157 -5.67 34.53 -9.27
CA ASP A 157 -4.67 34.30 -10.33
C ASP A 157 -4.71 32.82 -10.81
N ASN A 158 -4.90 31.86 -9.90
CA ASN A 158 -5.01 30.44 -10.25
C ASN A 158 -6.32 30.14 -10.98
N LEU A 159 -7.44 30.76 -10.61
CA LEU A 159 -8.71 30.61 -11.32
C LEU A 159 -8.61 31.14 -12.76
N VAL A 160 -7.96 32.28 -12.95
CA VAL A 160 -7.68 32.83 -14.30
C VAL A 160 -6.81 31.88 -15.13
N ALA A 161 -5.77 31.32 -14.52
CA ALA A 161 -4.89 30.37 -15.19
C ALA A 161 -5.63 29.06 -15.58
N ALA A 162 -6.44 28.50 -14.69
CA ALA A 162 -7.28 27.32 -14.98
C ALA A 162 -8.26 27.59 -16.13
N GLY A 163 -8.95 28.74 -16.09
CA GLY A 163 -9.89 29.18 -17.15
C GLY A 163 -9.21 29.33 -18.49
N LYS A 164 -7.97 29.88 -18.53
CA LYS A 164 -7.20 30.01 -19.76
C LYS A 164 -6.85 28.65 -20.37
N GLY A 165 -6.32 27.73 -19.56
CA GLY A 165 -6.01 26.35 -19.99
C GLY A 165 -7.25 25.61 -20.48
N TYR A 166 -8.34 25.74 -19.76
CA TYR A 166 -9.64 25.15 -20.10
C TYR A 166 -10.15 25.62 -21.47
N THR A 167 -10.17 26.95 -21.71
CA THR A 167 -10.66 27.52 -22.96
C THR A 167 -9.85 27.07 -24.15
N LEU A 168 -8.51 27.10 -24.06
CA LEU A 168 -7.62 26.67 -25.11
C LEU A 168 -7.77 25.17 -25.44
N ALA A 169 -7.86 24.34 -24.43
CA ALA A 169 -8.06 22.91 -24.63
C ALA A 169 -9.44 22.61 -25.21
N ARG A 170 -10.51 23.26 -24.75
CA ARG A 170 -11.87 23.11 -25.27
C ARG A 170 -11.98 23.44 -26.75
N GLU A 171 -11.27 24.48 -27.21
CA GLU A 171 -11.17 24.80 -28.63
C GLU A 171 -10.43 23.72 -29.42
N GLY A 172 -9.30 23.23 -28.89
CA GLY A 172 -8.52 22.14 -29.47
C GLY A 172 -9.21 20.77 -29.44
N CYS A 173 -10.14 20.57 -28.55
CA CYS A 173 -10.93 19.32 -28.42
C CYS A 173 -11.97 19.12 -29.52
N ARG A 174 -12.33 20.17 -30.27
CA ARG A 174 -13.39 20.07 -31.29
C ARG A 174 -13.08 18.95 -32.29
N GLY A 175 -13.92 17.92 -32.30
CA GLY A 175 -13.81 16.77 -33.21
C GLY A 175 -12.76 15.72 -32.83
N ILE A 176 -12.03 15.88 -31.72
CA ILE A 176 -11.02 14.90 -31.27
C ILE A 176 -11.22 14.34 -29.87
N CYS A 177 -11.81 15.12 -28.94
CA CYS A 177 -12.10 14.64 -27.58
C CYS A 177 -13.49 14.02 -27.54
N PRO A 178 -13.62 12.69 -27.29
CA PRO A 178 -14.92 12.01 -27.30
C PRO A 178 -15.60 12.03 -25.93
N TRP A 179 -14.89 12.40 -24.86
CA TRP A 179 -15.37 12.23 -23.49
C TRP A 179 -16.24 13.40 -23.02
N LEU A 180 -17.28 13.05 -22.26
CA LEU A 180 -18.11 13.98 -21.52
C LEU A 180 -18.41 13.34 -20.16
N LEU A 181 -17.83 13.91 -19.10
CA LEU A 181 -18.00 13.48 -17.74
C LEU A 181 -19.03 14.37 -17.03
N PRO A 182 -20.34 14.03 -17.02
CA PRO A 182 -21.34 14.75 -16.25
C PRO A 182 -21.12 14.51 -14.75
N LYS A 183 -21.59 15.45 -13.92
CA LYS A 183 -21.55 15.29 -12.46
C LYS A 183 -22.39 14.08 -12.02
N LEU A 184 -21.84 13.26 -11.12
CA LEU A 184 -22.51 12.13 -10.49
C LEU A 184 -22.82 12.43 -9.01
N ASP A 185 -23.82 11.76 -8.45
CA ASP A 185 -24.22 11.88 -7.03
C ASP A 185 -23.48 10.89 -6.11
N THR A 186 -22.37 10.33 -6.58
CA THR A 186 -21.52 9.45 -5.80
C THR A 186 -20.46 10.25 -5.07
N HIS A 187 -20.06 9.77 -3.89
CA HIS A 187 -18.97 10.37 -3.12
C HIS A 187 -17.81 9.40 -2.98
N TYR A 188 -16.64 9.85 -3.39
CA TYR A 188 -15.39 9.14 -3.23
C TYR A 188 -14.38 10.00 -2.46
N THR A 189 -13.68 9.38 -1.54
CA THR A 189 -12.53 10.01 -0.87
C THR A 189 -11.26 9.39 -1.44
N PRO A 190 -10.46 10.15 -2.20
CA PRO A 190 -9.16 9.66 -2.64
C PRO A 190 -8.20 9.61 -1.45
N ILE A 191 -7.53 8.47 -1.27
CA ILE A 191 -6.56 8.25 -0.21
C ILE A 191 -5.36 7.46 -0.73
N ALA A 192 -4.15 7.91 -0.42
CA ALA A 192 -2.95 7.16 -0.73
C ALA A 192 -2.78 5.98 0.23
N GLY A 193 -2.21 4.86 -0.23
CA GLY A 193 -1.99 3.69 0.61
C GLY A 193 -1.18 4.00 1.89
N LYS A 194 -0.16 4.87 1.79
CA LYS A 194 0.62 5.35 2.94
C LYS A 194 -0.20 6.17 3.94
N GLU A 195 -1.16 6.97 3.47
CA GLU A 195 -2.09 7.73 4.32
C GLU A 195 -3.09 6.78 5.00
N ALA A 196 -3.63 5.83 4.25
CA ALA A 196 -4.52 4.79 4.77
C ALA A 196 -3.82 3.98 5.87
N LEU A 197 -2.55 3.56 5.65
CA LEU A 197 -1.77 2.81 6.62
C LEU A 197 -1.48 3.62 7.89
N SER A 198 -1.03 4.87 7.75
CA SER A 198 -0.73 5.75 8.89
C SER A 198 -1.97 6.03 9.73
N THR A 199 -3.10 6.32 9.08
CA THR A 199 -4.40 6.53 9.74
C THR A 199 -4.88 5.25 10.42
N ALA A 200 -4.79 4.11 9.73
CA ALA A 200 -5.18 2.81 10.28
C ALA A 200 -4.35 2.43 11.52
N ALA A 201 -3.04 2.71 11.52
CA ALA A 201 -2.18 2.47 12.68
C ALA A 201 -2.61 3.31 13.90
N ALA A 202 -2.89 4.60 13.70
CA ALA A 202 -3.40 5.46 14.77
C ALA A 202 -4.75 4.97 15.31
N LEU A 203 -5.70 4.62 14.43
CA LEU A 203 -7.00 4.05 14.78
C LEU A 203 -6.87 2.69 15.50
N ALA A 204 -5.87 1.88 15.12
CA ALA A 204 -5.55 0.63 15.79
C ALA A 204 -4.92 0.83 17.19
N GLY A 205 -4.78 2.06 17.64
CA GLY A 205 -4.24 2.39 18.95
C GLY A 205 -2.71 2.40 19.02
N CYS A 206 -2.01 2.47 17.88
CA CYS A 206 -0.57 2.76 17.86
C CYS A 206 -0.29 4.07 18.60
N ARG A 207 0.74 4.09 19.46
CA ARG A 207 1.14 5.26 20.25
C ARG A 207 2.61 5.58 20.10
N PHE A 208 3.39 4.68 19.51
CA PHE A 208 4.81 4.86 19.30
C PHE A 208 5.24 4.27 17.95
N MET A 209 5.98 5.03 17.18
CA MET A 209 6.68 4.57 16.00
C MET A 209 8.12 5.04 16.00
N ALA A 210 9.08 4.13 15.88
CA ALA A 210 10.46 4.46 15.56
C ALA A 210 10.82 3.89 14.21
N ALA A 211 11.52 4.67 13.38
CA ALA A 211 11.97 4.19 12.08
C ALA A 211 13.24 4.92 11.60
N TYR A 212 14.06 4.22 10.82
CA TYR A 212 15.07 4.84 9.97
C TYR A 212 14.50 5.07 8.58
N PRO A 213 14.63 6.27 7.98
CA PRO A 213 14.03 6.59 6.70
C PRO A 213 14.56 5.70 5.56
N MET A 214 13.71 4.83 5.03
CA MET A 214 14.04 3.96 3.89
C MET A 214 12.84 3.87 2.93
N SER A 215 13.03 4.31 1.66
CA SER A 215 11.97 4.23 0.63
C SER A 215 11.55 2.78 0.38
N PRO A 216 10.22 2.48 0.25
CA PRO A 216 9.10 3.42 0.22
C PRO A 216 8.41 3.65 1.58
N SER A 217 8.96 3.18 2.70
CA SER A 217 8.33 3.30 4.03
C SER A 217 8.47 4.69 4.69
N THR A 218 9.36 5.56 4.18
CA THR A 218 9.68 6.88 4.77
C THR A 218 8.45 7.76 4.97
N ASP A 219 7.51 7.73 4.04
CA ASP A 219 6.33 8.60 4.11
C ASP A 219 5.41 8.25 5.29
N ILE A 220 5.44 7.01 5.79
CA ILE A 220 4.63 6.58 6.93
C ILE A 220 5.04 7.37 8.19
N ILE A 221 6.35 7.40 8.52
CA ILE A 221 6.82 8.16 9.68
C ILE A 221 6.64 9.66 9.46
N THR A 222 6.80 10.15 8.22
CA THR A 222 6.59 11.56 7.88
C THR A 222 5.14 11.99 8.13
N ILE A 223 4.15 11.20 7.67
CA ILE A 223 2.73 11.49 7.88
C ILE A 223 2.38 11.47 9.36
N LEU A 224 2.84 10.47 10.09
CA LEU A 224 2.59 10.36 11.54
C LEU A 224 3.23 11.51 12.31
N SER A 225 4.47 11.90 12.00
CA SER A 225 5.18 13.00 12.63
C SER A 225 4.53 14.36 12.37
N GLN A 226 4.08 14.60 11.16
CA GLN A 226 3.38 15.84 10.81
C GLN A 226 2.02 15.98 11.50
N ASN A 227 1.38 14.87 11.85
CA ASN A 227 0.06 14.81 12.46
C ASN A 227 0.10 14.21 13.88
N GLU A 228 1.24 14.25 14.56
CA GLU A 228 1.48 13.61 15.86
C GLU A 228 0.43 13.99 16.91
N LYS A 229 0.07 15.28 16.99
CA LYS A 229 -0.92 15.77 17.96
C LYS A 229 -2.34 15.30 17.67
N GLU A 230 -2.70 15.20 16.39
CA GLU A 230 -4.04 14.80 15.96
C GLU A 230 -4.22 13.28 16.03
N LEU A 231 -3.19 12.54 15.61
CA LEU A 231 -3.20 11.08 15.59
C LEU A 231 -2.82 10.45 16.93
N GLY A 232 -2.16 11.19 17.82
CA GLY A 232 -1.71 10.73 19.14
C GLY A 232 -0.65 9.62 19.06
N VAL A 233 0.21 9.67 18.05
CA VAL A 233 1.31 8.72 17.83
C VAL A 233 2.63 9.47 18.00
N PHE A 234 3.40 9.16 19.01
CA PHE A 234 4.76 9.68 19.17
C PHE A 234 5.69 9.03 18.14
N THR A 235 6.49 9.84 17.46
CA THR A 235 7.38 9.38 16.39
C THR A 235 8.84 9.71 16.69
N GLU A 236 9.73 8.73 16.46
CA GLU A 236 11.17 8.89 16.63
C GLU A 236 11.92 8.46 15.37
N GLN A 237 12.76 9.33 14.84
CA GLN A 237 13.69 8.98 13.78
C GLN A 237 14.98 8.43 14.38
N ALA A 238 15.14 7.11 14.31
CA ALA A 238 16.33 6.44 14.83
C ALA A 238 17.55 6.59 13.90
N GLU A 239 18.75 6.36 14.44
CA GLU A 239 20.01 6.38 13.69
C GLU A 239 20.17 5.23 12.70
N ASP A 240 19.52 4.08 12.94
CA ASP A 240 19.47 2.91 12.06
C ASP A 240 18.27 2.01 12.38
N GLU A 241 18.08 0.95 11.61
CA GLU A 241 16.97 0.02 11.76
C GLU A 241 17.08 -0.86 13.02
N ILE A 242 18.31 -1.13 13.51
CA ILE A 242 18.53 -1.90 14.74
C ILE A 242 18.01 -1.09 15.92
N ALA A 243 18.38 0.19 16.02
CA ALA A 243 17.87 1.09 17.04
C ALA A 243 16.35 1.23 16.94
N ALA A 244 15.81 1.46 15.73
CA ALA A 244 14.38 1.65 15.51
C ALA A 244 13.54 0.47 16.02
N VAL A 245 13.89 -0.76 15.66
CA VAL A 245 13.13 -1.95 16.08
C VAL A 245 13.23 -2.18 17.58
N ASN A 246 14.39 -1.95 18.20
CA ASN A 246 14.58 -2.10 19.65
C ASN A 246 13.84 -1.01 20.46
N MET A 247 13.77 0.22 19.95
CA MET A 247 12.92 1.28 20.54
C MET A 247 11.44 0.86 20.49
N ALA A 248 10.96 0.29 19.39
CA ALA A 248 9.59 -0.20 19.29
C ALA A 248 9.31 -1.37 20.24
N ILE A 249 10.25 -2.32 20.40
CA ILE A 249 10.16 -3.41 21.38
C ILE A 249 10.08 -2.85 22.79
N GLY A 250 10.98 -1.89 23.16
CA GLY A 250 10.98 -1.26 24.47
C GLY A 250 9.69 -0.52 24.77
N ALA A 251 9.16 0.25 23.82
CA ALA A 251 7.88 0.94 23.95
C ALA A 251 6.72 -0.05 24.14
N SER A 252 6.73 -1.15 23.39
CA SER A 252 5.71 -2.21 23.53
C SER A 252 5.82 -2.92 24.87
N PHE A 253 7.02 -3.23 25.34
CA PHE A 253 7.24 -3.80 26.67
C PHE A 253 6.70 -2.89 27.78
N ALA A 254 6.88 -1.57 27.61
CA ALA A 254 6.34 -0.54 28.51
C ALA A 254 4.82 -0.32 28.39
N GLY A 255 4.11 -1.08 27.55
CA GLY A 255 2.64 -1.10 27.44
C GLY A 255 2.04 -0.31 26.28
N ALA A 256 2.84 0.38 25.49
CA ALA A 256 2.36 1.07 24.30
C ALA A 256 2.16 0.08 23.13
N ARG A 257 1.17 0.30 22.26
CA ARG A 257 1.18 -0.29 20.94
C ARG A 257 2.23 0.40 20.10
N ALA A 258 3.22 -0.35 19.63
CA ALA A 258 4.37 0.19 18.94
C ALA A 258 4.58 -0.47 17.58
N MET A 259 5.14 0.29 16.63
CA MET A 259 5.51 -0.22 15.33
C MET A 259 6.83 0.37 14.83
N THR A 260 7.39 -0.30 13.83
CA THR A 260 8.46 0.22 12.97
C THR A 260 8.12 -0.02 11.52
N ALA A 261 8.78 0.71 10.60
CA ALA A 261 8.61 0.53 9.17
C ALA A 261 9.94 0.62 8.44
N THR A 262 10.15 -0.25 7.47
CA THR A 262 11.39 -0.31 6.68
C THR A 262 11.15 -0.96 5.32
N SER A 263 12.21 -1.17 4.54
CA SER A 263 12.23 -1.98 3.32
C SER A 263 13.15 -3.21 3.52
N GLY A 264 13.25 -4.10 2.52
CA GLY A 264 13.95 -5.37 2.65
C GLY A 264 15.38 -5.29 3.19
N GLY A 265 16.17 -4.28 2.79
CA GLY A 265 17.53 -4.08 3.29
C GLY A 265 17.57 -3.75 4.79
N GLY A 266 16.71 -2.85 5.27
CA GLY A 266 16.62 -2.51 6.68
C GLY A 266 15.97 -3.62 7.51
N PHE A 267 15.01 -4.35 6.94
CA PHE A 267 14.42 -5.53 7.57
C PHE A 267 15.48 -6.62 7.86
N ALA A 268 16.48 -6.74 6.98
CA ALA A 268 17.61 -7.66 7.21
C ALA A 268 18.40 -7.32 8.48
N LEU A 269 18.46 -6.04 8.87
CA LEU A 269 19.12 -5.61 10.11
C LEU A 269 18.24 -5.84 11.36
N MET A 270 16.93 -6.05 11.20
CA MET A 270 15.98 -6.25 12.30
C MET A 270 15.83 -7.72 12.73
N VAL A 271 16.36 -8.68 11.99
CA VAL A 271 16.01 -10.11 12.18
C VAL A 271 16.39 -10.65 13.55
N GLU A 272 17.47 -10.19 14.16
CA GLU A 272 17.85 -10.56 15.54
C GLU A 272 16.82 -10.02 16.55
N ALA A 273 16.44 -8.75 16.45
CA ALA A 273 15.46 -8.14 17.32
C ALA A 273 14.05 -8.75 17.19
N ILE A 274 13.70 -9.30 16.01
CA ILE A 274 12.47 -10.07 15.84
C ILE A 274 12.51 -11.35 16.70
N SER A 275 13.67 -11.99 16.82
CA SER A 275 13.87 -13.13 17.71
C SER A 275 13.77 -12.72 19.18
N LEU A 276 14.33 -11.56 19.56
CA LEU A 276 14.15 -10.99 20.89
C LEU A 276 12.68 -10.76 21.22
N ALA A 277 11.91 -10.16 20.30
CA ALA A 277 10.46 -9.98 20.48
C ALA A 277 9.73 -11.30 20.66
N GLY A 278 10.16 -12.35 19.94
CA GLY A 278 9.65 -13.73 20.08
C GLY A 278 9.97 -14.34 21.44
N MET A 279 11.22 -14.21 21.92
CA MET A 279 11.68 -14.75 23.20
C MET A 279 11.00 -14.04 24.38
N THR A 280 10.99 -12.72 24.38
CA THR A 280 10.36 -11.92 25.43
C THR A 280 8.84 -11.85 25.33
N GLU A 281 8.27 -12.49 24.33
CA GLU A 281 6.84 -12.48 24.03
C GLU A 281 6.26 -11.04 24.04
N THR A 282 6.96 -10.14 23.34
CA THR A 282 6.61 -8.72 23.25
C THR A 282 5.91 -8.45 21.93
N PRO A 283 4.68 -7.90 21.95
CA PRO A 283 3.97 -7.53 20.73
C PRO A 283 4.77 -6.52 19.91
N LEU A 284 4.82 -6.72 18.60
CA LEU A 284 5.51 -5.80 17.70
C LEU A 284 4.83 -5.83 16.33
N VAL A 285 4.59 -4.66 15.74
CA VAL A 285 4.15 -4.55 14.35
C VAL A 285 5.26 -3.97 13.49
N ILE A 286 5.63 -4.69 12.43
CA ILE A 286 6.67 -4.28 11.48
C ILE A 286 6.04 -4.12 10.10
N ILE A 287 6.12 -2.93 9.53
CA ILE A 287 5.72 -2.69 8.15
C ILE A 287 6.93 -2.92 7.25
N LEU A 288 6.87 -3.96 6.44
CA LEU A 288 7.89 -4.26 5.44
C LEU A 288 7.41 -3.79 4.06
N ALA A 289 7.86 -2.61 3.66
CA ALA A 289 7.52 -1.98 2.40
C ALA A 289 8.50 -2.45 1.32
N GLN A 290 8.06 -3.39 0.50
CA GLN A 290 8.89 -4.08 -0.48
C GLN A 290 9.23 -3.22 -1.69
N ARG A 291 10.44 -3.41 -2.19
CA ARG A 291 10.96 -2.87 -3.45
C ARG A 291 11.92 -3.86 -4.08
N PRO A 292 12.26 -3.73 -5.39
CA PRO A 292 13.24 -4.64 -5.99
C PRO A 292 14.60 -4.55 -5.31
N GLY A 293 15.08 -5.69 -4.77
CA GLY A 293 16.44 -5.92 -4.31
C GLY A 293 17.28 -6.64 -5.38
N PRO A 294 18.46 -7.20 -5.00
CA PRO A 294 19.09 -7.15 -3.67
C PRO A 294 19.74 -5.79 -3.35
N ALA A 295 20.14 -5.60 -2.11
CA ALA A 295 20.70 -4.35 -1.57
C ALA A 295 19.78 -3.15 -1.82
N THR A 296 20.29 -2.02 -2.32
CA THR A 296 19.49 -0.85 -2.65
C THR A 296 18.51 -1.10 -3.79
N GLY A 297 18.90 -1.91 -4.77
CA GLY A 297 18.08 -2.30 -5.91
C GLY A 297 17.48 -1.13 -6.69
N LEU A 298 16.15 -1.11 -6.81
CA LEU A 298 15.40 -0.04 -7.46
C LEU A 298 14.48 0.65 -6.42
N PRO A 299 14.95 1.71 -5.72
CA PRO A 299 14.26 2.27 -4.55
C PRO A 299 12.85 2.82 -4.82
N THR A 300 12.57 3.21 -6.06
CA THR A 300 11.33 3.86 -6.49
C THR A 300 10.46 2.94 -7.35
N ARG A 301 10.68 1.64 -7.25
CA ARG A 301 9.98 0.61 -8.01
C ARG A 301 9.33 -0.40 -7.08
N THR A 302 8.37 -1.18 -7.61
CA THR A 302 7.63 -2.16 -6.82
C THR A 302 8.09 -3.59 -7.07
N ALA A 303 8.01 -4.41 -6.02
CA ALA A 303 8.19 -5.86 -6.07
C ALA A 303 7.51 -6.53 -4.88
N GLN A 304 7.27 -7.84 -4.99
CA GLN A 304 6.82 -8.73 -3.91
C GLN A 304 7.92 -9.79 -3.64
N GLY A 305 9.14 -9.33 -3.34
CA GLY A 305 10.34 -10.17 -3.28
C GLY A 305 10.70 -10.70 -1.90
N ASP A 306 10.00 -10.27 -0.83
CA ASP A 306 10.43 -10.51 0.54
C ASP A 306 9.52 -11.46 1.33
N LEU A 307 8.56 -12.16 0.68
CA LEU A 307 7.62 -13.07 1.36
C LEU A 307 8.33 -14.19 2.14
N LEU A 308 9.17 -14.95 1.46
CA LEU A 308 9.88 -16.05 2.13
C LEU A 308 10.89 -15.55 3.16
N PHE A 309 11.47 -14.38 2.95
CA PHE A 309 12.33 -13.73 3.92
C PHE A 309 11.53 -13.34 5.18
N ALA A 310 10.37 -12.73 5.06
CA ALA A 310 9.52 -12.36 6.19
C ALA A 310 9.08 -13.59 7.02
N ILE A 311 8.66 -14.65 6.34
CA ILE A 311 8.24 -15.90 7.01
C ILE A 311 9.39 -16.51 7.82
N ASN A 312 10.62 -16.50 7.28
CA ASN A 312 11.79 -17.10 7.89
C ASN A 312 12.64 -16.11 8.72
N ALA A 313 12.20 -14.86 8.90
CA ALA A 313 12.96 -13.86 9.66
C ALA A 313 13.07 -14.23 11.15
N GLY A 314 14.24 -13.97 11.71
CA GLY A 314 14.62 -14.34 13.07
C GLY A 314 15.24 -15.73 13.15
N HIS A 315 16.01 -15.98 14.21
CA HIS A 315 16.59 -17.27 14.54
C HIS A 315 15.81 -17.92 15.68
N GLY A 316 15.91 -19.25 15.78
CA GLY A 316 15.10 -20.04 16.73
C GLY A 316 13.64 -20.21 16.29
N GLU A 317 12.86 -20.90 17.12
CA GLU A 317 11.48 -21.26 16.82
C GLU A 317 10.51 -20.45 17.70
N PHE A 318 9.76 -19.56 17.09
CA PHE A 318 8.72 -18.75 17.75
C PHE A 318 7.60 -18.37 16.77
N PRO A 319 6.38 -18.14 17.27
CA PRO A 319 5.26 -17.75 16.43
C PRO A 319 5.42 -16.31 15.92
N LYS A 320 5.05 -16.10 14.65
CA LYS A 320 4.89 -14.79 14.03
C LYS A 320 3.72 -14.82 13.06
N LEU A 321 3.18 -13.64 12.75
CA LEU A 321 2.11 -13.47 11.77
C LEU A 321 2.63 -12.65 10.59
N VAL A 322 2.30 -13.05 9.36
CA VAL A 322 2.60 -12.28 8.14
C VAL A 322 1.30 -11.97 7.40
N LEU A 323 1.01 -10.70 7.24
CA LEU A 323 -0.15 -10.16 6.54
C LEU A 323 0.30 -9.39 5.29
N ALA A 324 -0.56 -9.29 4.28
CA ALA A 324 -0.29 -8.53 3.06
C ALA A 324 -1.59 -7.91 2.52
N PRO A 325 -1.90 -6.65 2.86
CA PRO A 325 -3.09 -5.98 2.39
C PRO A 325 -3.10 -5.80 0.87
N ALA A 326 -4.30 -5.82 0.27
CA ALA A 326 -4.50 -5.80 -1.17
C ALA A 326 -4.73 -4.39 -1.74
N ASP A 327 -5.43 -3.53 -1.01
CA ASP A 327 -5.78 -2.15 -1.38
C ASP A 327 -6.01 -1.29 -0.13
N ALA A 328 -6.49 -0.04 -0.30
CA ALA A 328 -6.69 0.88 0.81
C ALA A 328 -7.71 0.38 1.84
N ASP A 329 -8.81 -0.22 1.42
CA ASP A 329 -9.83 -0.77 2.33
C ASP A 329 -9.28 -1.93 3.16
N ASP A 330 -8.49 -2.79 2.52
CA ASP A 330 -7.87 -3.93 3.19
C ASP A 330 -6.71 -3.47 4.11
N ILE A 331 -6.02 -2.37 3.80
CA ILE A 331 -5.02 -1.75 4.70
C ILE A 331 -5.67 -1.44 6.06
N PHE A 332 -6.82 -0.78 6.10
CA PHE A 332 -7.50 -0.46 7.36
C PHE A 332 -7.81 -1.71 8.18
N LYS A 333 -8.32 -2.76 7.53
CA LYS A 333 -8.66 -4.04 8.17
C LYS A 333 -7.42 -4.79 8.67
N LYS A 334 -6.39 -4.90 7.83
CA LYS A 334 -5.19 -5.69 8.15
C LYS A 334 -4.29 -5.00 9.18
N ILE A 335 -4.18 -3.67 9.17
CA ILE A 335 -3.42 -2.93 10.19
C ILE A 335 -4.11 -3.04 11.56
N MET A 336 -5.46 -2.88 11.62
CA MET A 336 -6.21 -3.11 12.85
C MET A 336 -6.00 -4.54 13.38
N ARG A 337 -6.08 -5.52 12.49
CA ARG A 337 -5.88 -6.93 12.80
C ARG A 337 -4.44 -7.21 13.26
N ALA A 338 -3.44 -6.59 12.63
CA ALA A 338 -2.04 -6.73 13.00
C ALA A 338 -1.80 -6.34 14.46
N PHE A 339 -2.26 -5.16 14.87
CA PHE A 339 -2.11 -4.72 16.25
C PHE A 339 -2.92 -5.57 17.24
N ASN A 340 -4.15 -5.93 16.90
CA ASN A 340 -4.99 -6.75 17.76
C ASN A 340 -4.40 -8.15 17.99
N LEU A 341 -3.90 -8.81 16.93
CA LEU A 341 -3.30 -10.14 17.04
C LEU A 341 -1.90 -10.12 17.65
N ALA A 342 -1.11 -9.05 17.39
CA ALA A 342 0.16 -8.86 18.07
C ALA A 342 -0.04 -8.80 19.60
N ASP A 343 -0.98 -7.98 20.07
CA ASP A 343 -1.32 -7.87 21.50
C ASP A 343 -1.92 -9.17 22.08
N LYS A 344 -2.87 -9.77 21.34
CA LYS A 344 -3.57 -10.98 21.79
C LYS A 344 -2.62 -12.14 22.02
N TYR A 345 -1.73 -12.37 21.06
CA TYR A 345 -0.80 -13.49 21.09
C TYR A 345 0.59 -13.13 21.61
N GLN A 346 0.86 -11.84 21.85
CA GLN A 346 2.18 -11.36 22.30
C GLN A 346 3.29 -11.87 21.38
N ILE A 347 3.21 -11.48 20.10
CA ILE A 347 4.07 -11.95 19.01
C ILE A 347 4.44 -10.82 18.07
N PRO A 348 5.55 -10.94 17.32
CA PRO A 348 5.80 -10.06 16.18
C PRO A 348 4.83 -10.34 15.03
N VAL A 349 4.33 -9.26 14.41
CA VAL A 349 3.49 -9.26 13.21
C VAL A 349 4.17 -8.46 12.14
N ILE A 350 4.37 -9.04 10.96
CA ILE A 350 4.97 -8.40 9.80
C ILE A 350 3.85 -8.12 8.79
N VAL A 351 3.74 -6.87 8.37
CA VAL A 351 2.79 -6.48 7.31
C VAL A 351 3.59 -6.17 6.05
N LEU A 352 3.46 -7.05 5.08
CA LEU A 352 4.07 -6.91 3.76
C LEU A 352 3.25 -5.92 2.93
N THR A 353 3.80 -4.77 2.66
CA THR A 353 3.32 -3.84 1.65
C THR A 353 4.33 -3.75 0.52
N ASP A 354 4.04 -2.97 -0.50
CA ASP A 354 5.01 -2.66 -1.56
C ASP A 354 4.89 -1.20 -1.98
N GLN A 355 5.85 -0.72 -2.77
CA GLN A 355 5.88 0.67 -3.23
C GLN A 355 4.62 1.03 -4.01
N PHE A 356 4.11 0.13 -4.86
CA PHE A 356 2.89 0.38 -5.63
C PHE A 356 1.67 0.59 -4.73
N LEU A 357 1.47 -0.28 -3.73
CA LEU A 357 0.35 -0.15 -2.79
C LEU A 357 0.43 1.14 -1.98
N LEU A 358 1.63 1.51 -1.48
CA LEU A 358 1.79 2.69 -0.62
C LEU A 358 1.64 4.01 -1.37
N ASP A 359 2.13 4.08 -2.61
CA ASP A 359 2.13 5.31 -3.40
C ASP A 359 0.90 5.47 -4.31
N SER A 360 0.10 4.41 -4.48
CA SER A 360 -1.15 4.50 -5.25
C SER A 360 -2.23 5.23 -4.46
N ILE A 361 -3.07 5.98 -5.19
CA ILE A 361 -4.28 6.61 -4.66
C ILE A 361 -5.48 5.78 -5.06
N PHE A 362 -6.27 5.42 -4.07
CA PHE A 362 -7.50 4.67 -4.19
C PHE A 362 -8.70 5.56 -3.89
N SER A 363 -9.81 5.35 -4.57
CA SER A 363 -11.10 5.94 -4.21
C SER A 363 -11.83 5.03 -3.25
N VAL A 364 -11.99 5.49 -2.02
CA VAL A 364 -12.77 4.76 -1.01
C VAL A 364 -14.16 5.38 -0.87
N GLN A 365 -15.19 4.54 -0.80
CA GLN A 365 -16.53 4.92 -0.39
C GLN A 365 -16.66 4.56 1.09
N ASP A 366 -17.27 5.43 1.88
CA ASP A 366 -17.72 5.21 3.27
C ASP A 366 -16.97 4.10 4.04
N ILE A 367 -15.69 4.33 4.36
CA ILE A 367 -15.01 3.43 5.29
C ILE A 367 -15.77 3.51 6.61
N ASN A 368 -16.44 2.42 6.98
CA ASN A 368 -17.14 2.36 8.27
C ASN A 368 -16.11 2.22 9.41
N LEU A 369 -15.43 3.32 9.70
CA LEU A 369 -14.43 3.38 10.76
C LEU A 369 -15.00 3.04 12.14
N SER A 370 -16.32 3.16 12.34
CA SER A 370 -16.98 2.85 13.61
C SER A 370 -16.95 1.36 13.96
N GLN A 371 -16.78 0.49 12.96
CA GLN A 371 -16.62 -0.95 13.15
C GLN A 371 -15.16 -1.37 13.36
N LEU A 372 -14.23 -0.45 13.14
CA LEU A 372 -12.80 -0.66 13.33
C LEU A 372 -12.38 -0.04 14.67
N GLY A 373 -12.19 -0.88 15.67
CA GLY A 373 -11.75 -0.44 16.99
C GLY A 373 -10.64 -1.32 17.56
N PRO A 374 -9.70 -0.74 18.32
CA PRO A 374 -8.66 -1.52 18.98
C PRO A 374 -9.25 -2.40 20.08
N THR A 375 -8.82 -3.65 20.12
CA THR A 375 -9.11 -4.55 21.24
C THR A 375 -7.84 -4.69 22.07
N TYR A 376 -7.87 -4.25 23.33
CA TYR A 376 -6.72 -4.32 24.22
C TYR A 376 -6.73 -5.61 25.03
N TYR A 377 -5.56 -6.25 25.13
CA TYR A 377 -5.38 -7.54 25.80
C TYR A 377 -4.50 -7.44 27.06
N LEU A 378 -4.26 -6.22 27.56
CA LEU A 378 -3.62 -6.03 28.87
C LEU A 378 -4.54 -6.54 29.96
N THR A 379 -3.95 -7.20 30.95
CA THR A 379 -4.70 -7.77 32.07
C THR A 379 -4.95 -6.69 33.13
N ASP A 380 -6.09 -6.77 33.79
CA ASP A 380 -6.39 -5.95 34.96
C ASP A 380 -5.51 -6.40 36.14
N PRO A 381 -4.58 -5.56 36.63
CA PRO A 381 -3.64 -5.95 37.67
C PRO A 381 -4.33 -6.33 38.99
N PHE A 382 -5.52 -5.80 39.26
CA PHE A 382 -6.27 -6.08 40.49
C PHE A 382 -6.93 -7.47 40.50
N LYS A 383 -6.97 -8.14 39.34
CA LYS A 383 -7.49 -9.51 39.23
C LYS A 383 -6.42 -10.59 39.39
N ILE A 384 -5.16 -10.20 39.59
CA ILE A 384 -4.02 -11.13 39.69
C ILE A 384 -3.41 -11.00 41.09
N GLN A 385 -3.32 -12.11 41.83
CA GLN A 385 -2.66 -12.15 43.15
C GLN A 385 -1.17 -12.53 43.02
N ASP A 386 -0.85 -13.57 42.24
CA ASP A 386 0.50 -14.06 41.97
C ASP A 386 0.79 -13.90 40.48
N TYR A 387 1.41 -12.76 40.12
CA TYR A 387 1.70 -12.45 38.74
C TYR A 387 2.94 -13.20 38.24
N LYS A 388 2.75 -13.89 37.12
CA LYS A 388 3.82 -14.56 36.38
C LYS A 388 3.76 -14.08 34.93
N ARG A 389 4.78 -13.33 34.50
CA ARG A 389 4.84 -12.76 33.15
C ARG A 389 4.72 -13.83 32.06
N TYR A 390 5.26 -15.01 32.34
CA TYR A 390 5.28 -16.15 31.41
C TYR A 390 4.53 -17.37 31.96
N LEU A 391 3.41 -17.13 32.63
CA LEU A 391 2.53 -18.20 33.11
C LEU A 391 2.18 -19.16 31.95
N VAL A 392 2.41 -20.45 32.17
CA VAL A 392 2.02 -21.48 31.21
C VAL A 392 0.49 -21.62 31.21
N THR A 393 -0.11 -21.50 30.04
CA THR A 393 -1.56 -21.62 29.80
C THR A 393 -1.80 -22.57 28.63
N ASP A 394 -3.02 -23.05 28.46
CA ASP A 394 -3.37 -24.04 27.41
C ASP A 394 -3.12 -23.50 25.98
N ASN A 395 -3.33 -22.20 25.76
CA ASN A 395 -3.10 -21.55 24.47
C ASN A 395 -1.75 -20.83 24.36
N GLY A 396 -0.91 -20.94 25.41
CA GLY A 396 0.40 -20.30 25.48
C GLY A 396 0.39 -18.79 25.74
N VAL A 397 -0.77 -18.15 25.85
CA VAL A 397 -0.88 -16.68 26.07
C VAL A 397 -0.93 -16.41 27.57
N SER A 398 0.09 -15.73 28.08
CA SER A 398 0.17 -15.36 29.50
C SER A 398 -0.56 -14.06 29.79
N PRO A 399 -1.02 -13.83 31.03
CA PRO A 399 -1.47 -12.52 31.46
C PRO A 399 -0.36 -11.48 31.26
N ARG A 400 -0.67 -10.35 30.65
CA ARG A 400 0.32 -9.30 30.38
C ARG A 400 0.02 -8.03 31.15
N LEU A 401 0.99 -7.64 31.99
CA LEU A 401 1.12 -6.31 32.60
C LEU A 401 2.33 -5.61 32.00
N TYR A 402 2.42 -4.30 32.19
CA TYR A 402 3.62 -3.51 31.85
C TYR A 402 4.26 -2.94 33.13
N PRO A 403 5.57 -2.64 33.13
CA PRO A 403 6.27 -2.08 34.27
C PRO A 403 5.59 -0.81 34.79
N GLY A 404 5.36 -0.76 36.11
CA GLY A 404 4.72 0.39 36.78
C GLY A 404 3.17 0.42 36.70
N GLN A 405 2.51 -0.54 36.05
CA GLN A 405 1.03 -0.62 36.02
C GLN A 405 0.45 -0.94 37.42
N ALA A 406 1.17 -1.72 38.21
CA ALA A 406 0.82 -2.07 39.58
C ALA A 406 2.10 -2.38 40.40
N THR A 407 1.94 -2.91 41.62
CA THR A 407 3.05 -3.35 42.47
C THR A 407 3.74 -4.63 42.03
N HIS A 408 3.19 -5.31 41.00
CA HIS A 408 3.77 -6.53 40.45
C HIS A 408 5.07 -6.24 39.69
N LEU A 409 6.08 -7.07 39.93
CA LEU A 409 7.32 -7.03 39.19
C LEU A 409 7.10 -7.62 37.79
N VAL A 410 7.44 -6.86 36.75
CA VAL A 410 7.40 -7.29 35.35
C VAL A 410 8.82 -7.43 34.87
N THR A 411 9.27 -8.67 34.68
CA THR A 411 10.62 -9.00 34.19
C THR A 411 10.56 -9.66 32.82
N ALA A 412 11.64 -9.54 32.07
CA ALA A 412 11.87 -10.25 30.83
C ALA A 412 13.36 -10.60 30.73
N ASP A 413 13.65 -11.71 30.08
CA ASP A 413 15.01 -12.13 29.76
C ASP A 413 15.09 -12.53 28.29
N SER A 414 16.24 -12.30 27.68
CA SER A 414 16.57 -12.77 26.34
C SER A 414 17.03 -14.22 26.33
N ASP A 415 17.46 -14.74 27.47
CA ASP A 415 17.78 -16.14 27.65
C ASP A 415 16.50 -16.98 27.88
N GLU A 416 16.61 -18.29 27.87
CA GLU A 416 15.50 -19.15 28.28
C GLU A 416 15.20 -18.92 29.76
N HIS A 417 13.94 -18.81 30.11
CA HIS A 417 13.50 -18.30 31.41
C HIS A 417 12.33 -19.11 32.00
N ASP A 418 12.14 -18.93 33.28
CA ASP A 418 10.99 -19.51 34.00
C ASP A 418 9.72 -18.68 33.85
N SER A 419 8.65 -19.07 34.56
CA SER A 419 7.36 -18.35 34.51
C SER A 419 7.42 -16.91 35.06
N HIS A 420 8.44 -16.54 35.82
CA HIS A 420 8.66 -15.19 36.33
C HIS A 420 9.54 -14.34 35.43
N GLY A 421 10.22 -14.94 34.44
CA GLY A 421 11.15 -14.28 33.55
C GLY A 421 12.58 -14.27 34.10
N HIS A 422 12.94 -15.23 34.95
CA HIS A 422 14.30 -15.43 35.41
C HIS A 422 14.97 -16.51 34.57
N ILE A 423 16.25 -16.31 34.24
CA ILE A 423 17.06 -17.26 33.48
C ILE A 423 16.97 -18.67 34.11
N THR A 424 16.91 -19.71 33.27
CA THR A 424 16.87 -21.08 33.71
C THR A 424 17.69 -22.01 32.81
N GLU A 425 18.35 -23.00 33.42
CA GLU A 425 19.01 -24.11 32.77
C GLU A 425 18.37 -25.46 33.15
N ASP A 426 17.14 -25.46 33.65
CA ASP A 426 16.39 -26.70 33.91
C ASP A 426 15.92 -27.33 32.59
N LEU A 427 16.83 -28.09 31.97
CA LEU A 427 16.62 -28.75 30.68
C LEU A 427 15.56 -29.84 30.68
N SER A 428 15.29 -30.42 31.84
CA SER A 428 14.37 -31.56 31.99
C SER A 428 12.91 -31.16 32.20
N GLY A 429 12.65 -29.90 32.55
CA GLY A 429 11.32 -29.45 32.95
C GLY A 429 10.95 -28.09 32.41
N THR A 430 11.56 -27.02 32.92
CA THR A 430 11.15 -25.65 32.66
C THR A 430 11.40 -25.24 31.19
N VAL A 431 12.56 -25.55 30.64
CA VAL A 431 12.92 -25.23 29.23
C VAL A 431 11.90 -25.85 28.27
N ILE A 432 11.60 -27.16 28.41
CA ILE A 432 10.65 -27.85 27.53
C ILE A 432 9.27 -27.17 27.61
N ARG A 433 8.76 -26.92 28.83
CA ARG A 433 7.45 -26.27 29.01
C ARG A 433 7.37 -24.87 28.42
N MET A 434 8.45 -24.09 28.49
CA MET A 434 8.47 -22.73 27.92
C MET A 434 8.52 -22.73 26.41
N VAL A 435 9.26 -23.65 25.80
CA VAL A 435 9.25 -23.85 24.34
C VAL A 435 7.86 -24.28 23.87
N GLU A 436 7.26 -25.28 24.52
CA GLU A 436 5.91 -25.76 24.19
C GLU A 436 4.85 -24.67 24.37
N LYS A 437 4.96 -23.85 25.43
CA LYS A 437 4.10 -22.69 25.68
C LYS A 437 4.17 -21.68 24.55
N ARG A 438 5.37 -21.28 24.12
CA ARG A 438 5.54 -20.35 23.00
C ARG A 438 4.93 -20.91 21.71
N LEU A 439 5.17 -22.18 21.40
CA LEU A 439 4.64 -22.83 20.21
C LEU A 439 3.12 -23.11 20.29
N ALA A 440 2.54 -23.22 21.47
CA ALA A 440 1.08 -23.35 21.64
C ALA A 440 0.32 -22.14 21.06
N LYS A 441 0.89 -20.95 21.13
CA LYS A 441 0.33 -19.74 20.50
C LYS A 441 0.17 -19.89 18.99
N TYR A 442 1.07 -20.60 18.32
CA TYR A 442 1.00 -20.83 16.88
C TYR A 442 -0.26 -21.62 16.51
N ARG A 443 -0.59 -22.69 17.29
CA ARG A 443 -1.81 -23.48 17.06
C ARG A 443 -3.07 -22.64 17.27
N ALA A 444 -3.11 -21.84 18.34
CA ALA A 444 -4.24 -20.97 18.63
C ALA A 444 -4.39 -19.86 17.57
N LEU A 445 -3.28 -19.25 17.12
CA LEU A 445 -3.27 -18.24 16.06
C LEU A 445 -3.77 -18.82 14.72
N LYS A 446 -3.36 -20.05 14.37
CA LYS A 446 -3.75 -20.67 13.11
C LYS A 446 -5.27 -20.80 12.95
N GLY A 447 -5.99 -21.03 14.05
CA GLY A 447 -7.46 -21.09 14.07
C GLY A 447 -8.15 -19.73 13.83
N GLU A 448 -7.41 -18.62 13.84
CA GLU A 448 -7.95 -17.27 13.58
C GLU A 448 -7.58 -16.71 12.21
N ILE A 449 -6.75 -17.41 11.43
CA ILE A 449 -6.34 -16.93 10.11
C ILE A 449 -7.51 -17.05 9.14
N ASN A 450 -7.79 -15.94 8.46
CA ASN A 450 -8.87 -15.90 7.49
C ASN A 450 -8.51 -16.73 6.24
N PRO A 451 -9.49 -17.45 5.66
CA PRO A 451 -9.28 -18.14 4.39
C PRO A 451 -8.97 -17.13 3.27
N PRO A 452 -8.36 -17.60 2.17
CA PRO A 452 -8.17 -16.76 0.99
C PRO A 452 -9.50 -16.32 0.40
N GLU A 453 -9.50 -15.17 -0.25
CA GLU A 453 -10.63 -14.70 -1.04
C GLU A 453 -10.76 -15.54 -2.33
N GLU A 454 -11.98 -15.90 -2.66
CA GLU A 454 -12.31 -16.62 -3.89
C GLU A 454 -13.18 -15.76 -4.80
N ALA A 455 -12.89 -15.80 -6.12
CA ALA A 455 -13.72 -15.19 -7.12
C ALA A 455 -13.81 -16.08 -8.37
N ASP A 456 -15.00 -16.21 -8.94
CA ASP A 456 -15.28 -16.94 -10.20
C ASP A 456 -14.73 -18.39 -10.24
N ILE A 457 -14.67 -19.07 -9.09
CA ILE A 457 -14.14 -20.46 -8.98
C ILE A 457 -15.07 -21.47 -9.67
N GLU A 458 -16.39 -21.24 -9.59
CA GLU A 458 -17.38 -22.13 -10.19
C GLU A 458 -17.30 -22.07 -11.73
N GLY A 459 -17.17 -23.24 -12.36
CA GLY A 459 -17.08 -23.33 -13.82
C GLY A 459 -15.73 -22.93 -14.43
N ALA A 460 -14.74 -22.55 -13.61
CA ALA A 460 -13.37 -22.33 -14.04
C ALA A 460 -12.51 -23.57 -13.83
N ASP A 461 -11.77 -24.02 -14.85
CA ASP A 461 -10.80 -25.11 -14.72
C ASP A 461 -9.42 -24.61 -14.29
N LYS A 462 -9.15 -23.31 -14.49
CA LYS A 462 -7.88 -22.65 -14.23
C LYS A 462 -8.08 -21.55 -13.21
N ILE A 463 -7.19 -21.50 -12.22
CA ILE A 463 -7.29 -20.57 -11.09
C ILE A 463 -6.02 -19.74 -11.01
N LEU A 464 -6.17 -18.43 -11.04
CA LEU A 464 -5.10 -17.48 -10.76
C LEU A 464 -4.94 -17.34 -9.24
N VAL A 465 -3.74 -17.57 -8.74
CA VAL A 465 -3.45 -17.48 -7.31
C VAL A 465 -2.47 -16.36 -7.05
N GLY A 466 -2.87 -15.41 -6.22
CA GLY A 466 -2.06 -14.23 -5.91
C GLY A 466 -2.12 -13.82 -4.45
N TRP A 467 -1.44 -12.73 -4.11
CA TRP A 467 -1.42 -12.16 -2.77
C TRP A 467 -1.15 -10.65 -2.77
N GLY A 468 -1.54 -9.98 -1.68
CA GLY A 468 -1.25 -8.56 -1.47
C GLY A 468 -1.76 -7.68 -2.62
N SER A 469 -0.96 -6.75 -3.09
CA SER A 469 -1.32 -5.75 -4.12
C SER A 469 -1.67 -6.31 -5.51
N SER A 470 -1.51 -7.62 -5.74
CA SER A 470 -1.86 -8.25 -7.02
C SER A 470 -3.37 -8.44 -7.26
N ARG A 471 -4.20 -8.38 -6.20
CA ARG A 471 -5.65 -8.69 -6.21
C ARG A 471 -6.42 -8.02 -7.34
N ASN A 472 -6.38 -6.72 -7.38
CA ASN A 472 -7.21 -5.95 -8.31
C ASN A 472 -6.77 -6.13 -9.77
N ALA A 473 -5.47 -6.32 -10.02
CA ALA A 473 -4.95 -6.67 -11.34
C ALA A 473 -5.39 -8.07 -11.79
N ILE A 474 -5.50 -9.02 -10.86
CA ILE A 474 -6.01 -10.38 -11.15
C ILE A 474 -7.50 -10.32 -11.49
N LEU A 475 -8.32 -9.63 -10.68
CA LEU A 475 -9.76 -9.50 -10.92
C LEU A 475 -10.05 -8.90 -12.30
N GLU A 476 -9.41 -7.80 -12.67
CA GLU A 476 -9.57 -7.25 -14.02
C GLU A 476 -8.94 -8.13 -15.09
N GLY A 477 -7.89 -8.89 -14.77
CA GLY A 477 -7.29 -9.88 -15.66
C GLY A 477 -8.26 -11.00 -16.02
N ILE A 478 -9.06 -11.45 -15.06
CA ILE A 478 -10.14 -12.44 -15.27
C ILE A 478 -11.19 -11.89 -16.26
N GLU A 479 -11.58 -10.62 -16.11
CA GLU A 479 -12.53 -9.99 -17.04
C GLU A 479 -11.98 -9.95 -18.46
N LEU A 480 -10.71 -9.56 -18.64
CA LEU A 480 -10.06 -9.54 -19.95
C LEU A 480 -9.88 -10.94 -20.57
N LEU A 481 -9.59 -11.95 -19.76
CA LEU A 481 -9.50 -13.34 -20.24
C LEU A 481 -10.87 -13.89 -20.64
N ARG A 482 -11.92 -13.47 -19.94
CA ARG A 482 -13.30 -13.82 -20.30
C ARG A 482 -13.72 -13.23 -21.67
N GLU A 483 -13.21 -12.05 -22.04
CA GLU A 483 -13.39 -11.48 -23.39
C GLU A 483 -12.75 -12.38 -24.48
N ASP A 484 -11.74 -13.17 -24.12
CA ASP A 484 -11.09 -14.15 -25.00
C ASP A 484 -11.71 -15.56 -24.89
N ASP A 485 -12.91 -15.69 -24.30
CA ASP A 485 -13.59 -16.96 -24.03
C ASP A 485 -12.81 -17.92 -23.08
N ILE A 486 -11.86 -17.39 -22.28
CA ILE A 486 -11.08 -18.14 -21.31
C ILE A 486 -11.68 -17.94 -19.92
N ARG A 487 -12.20 -19.03 -19.31
CA ARG A 487 -12.76 -19.00 -17.95
C ARG A 487 -11.68 -19.30 -16.93
N VAL A 488 -11.38 -18.32 -16.09
CA VAL A 488 -10.46 -18.43 -14.96
C VAL A 488 -11.11 -17.91 -13.70
N GLY A 489 -10.74 -18.47 -12.55
CA GLY A 489 -11.11 -17.96 -11.24
C GLY A 489 -9.89 -17.42 -10.48
N MET A 490 -10.12 -16.90 -9.28
CA MET A 490 -9.08 -16.36 -8.39
C MET A 490 -9.13 -17.00 -7.01
N ILE A 491 -7.95 -17.28 -6.46
CA ILE A 491 -7.71 -17.50 -5.03
C ILE A 491 -6.67 -16.46 -4.59
N HIS A 492 -7.00 -15.60 -3.63
CA HIS A 492 -6.14 -14.50 -3.24
C HIS A 492 -5.89 -14.48 -1.72
N PHE A 493 -4.61 -14.42 -1.35
CA PHE A 493 -4.17 -14.45 0.05
C PHE A 493 -3.82 -13.04 0.54
N THR A 494 -4.35 -12.66 1.69
CA THR A 494 -3.95 -11.47 2.46
C THR A 494 -3.41 -11.80 3.85
N GLU A 495 -3.47 -13.08 4.25
CA GLU A 495 -2.88 -13.65 5.45
C GLU A 495 -1.99 -14.81 5.01
N LEU A 496 -0.67 -14.66 5.18
CA LEU A 496 0.34 -15.48 4.49
C LEU A 496 1.11 -16.41 5.42
N TRP A 497 1.12 -16.12 6.73
CA TRP A 497 1.76 -16.98 7.72
C TRP A 497 1.20 -16.74 9.13
N PRO A 498 0.79 -17.78 9.88
CA PRO A 498 0.59 -19.15 9.36
C PRO A 498 -0.40 -19.14 8.19
N LEU A 499 -0.28 -20.10 7.29
CA LEU A 499 -1.28 -20.26 6.25
C LEU A 499 -2.61 -20.75 6.84
N PRO A 500 -3.77 -20.28 6.32
CA PRO A 500 -5.08 -20.70 6.78
C PRO A 500 -5.30 -22.20 6.57
N GLU A 501 -6.26 -22.78 7.30
CA GLU A 501 -6.78 -24.09 6.96
C GLU A 501 -7.66 -23.94 5.70
N TYR A 502 -7.12 -24.37 4.57
CA TYR A 502 -7.78 -24.23 3.29
C TYR A 502 -7.60 -25.49 2.43
N ARG A 503 -8.67 -25.92 1.80
CA ARG A 503 -8.63 -27.04 0.87
C ARG A 503 -8.79 -26.53 -0.55
N PHE A 504 -7.72 -26.62 -1.31
CA PHE A 504 -7.75 -26.26 -2.73
C PHE A 504 -8.74 -27.18 -3.49
N PRO A 505 -9.61 -26.60 -4.36
CA PRO A 505 -10.51 -27.38 -5.20
C PRO A 505 -9.76 -28.43 -6.03
N GLU A 506 -10.21 -29.66 -5.96
CA GLU A 506 -9.61 -30.77 -6.75
C GLU A 506 -9.84 -30.57 -8.24
N SER A 507 -8.99 -31.13 -9.09
CA SER A 507 -9.07 -31.08 -10.56
C SER A 507 -8.91 -29.68 -11.19
N LYS A 508 -8.47 -28.67 -10.45
CA LYS A 508 -8.14 -27.34 -11.00
C LYS A 508 -6.66 -27.21 -11.32
N GLN A 509 -6.34 -26.34 -12.28
CA GLN A 509 -4.98 -25.94 -12.60
C GLN A 509 -4.66 -24.58 -11.96
N TYR A 510 -3.60 -24.51 -11.16
CA TYR A 510 -3.24 -23.30 -10.41
C TYR A 510 -2.10 -22.54 -11.09
N TRP A 511 -2.34 -21.25 -11.34
CA TRP A 511 -1.39 -20.33 -11.97
C TRP A 511 -1.02 -19.25 -10.96
N ILE A 512 0.26 -19.18 -10.59
CA ILE A 512 0.73 -18.18 -9.61
C ILE A 512 0.95 -16.85 -10.31
N VAL A 513 0.44 -15.76 -9.70
CA VAL A 513 0.58 -14.38 -10.19
C VAL A 513 1.28 -13.56 -9.13
N GLU A 514 2.54 -13.19 -9.38
CA GLU A 514 3.39 -12.48 -8.41
C GLU A 514 4.28 -11.44 -9.05
N ASN A 515 4.60 -10.39 -8.26
CA ASN A 515 5.55 -9.35 -8.65
C ASN A 515 6.98 -9.68 -8.17
N ASN A 516 7.45 -10.89 -8.48
CA ASN A 516 8.81 -11.39 -8.19
C ASN A 516 9.24 -12.41 -9.25
N THR A 517 10.51 -12.84 -9.18
CA THR A 517 11.13 -13.75 -10.17
C THR A 517 10.89 -15.23 -9.86
N THR A 518 10.69 -15.59 -8.59
CA THR A 518 10.85 -16.98 -8.10
C THR A 518 9.56 -17.64 -7.66
N ALA A 519 8.41 -16.98 -7.87
CA ALA A 519 7.09 -17.46 -7.46
C ALA A 519 7.07 -17.90 -5.99
N GLN A 520 7.37 -16.95 -5.08
CA GLN A 520 7.57 -17.25 -3.65
C GLN A 520 6.31 -17.81 -2.99
N LEU A 521 5.12 -17.26 -3.30
CA LEU A 521 3.86 -17.84 -2.84
C LEU A 521 3.68 -19.25 -3.41
N GLY A 522 3.95 -19.45 -4.69
CA GLY A 522 3.83 -20.76 -5.31
C GLY A 522 4.73 -21.81 -4.62
N ARG A 523 5.94 -21.42 -4.23
CA ARG A 523 6.84 -22.28 -3.45
C ARG A 523 6.29 -22.60 -2.07
N LEU A 524 5.76 -21.59 -1.38
CA LEU A 524 5.14 -21.74 -0.07
C LEU A 524 3.91 -22.68 -0.13
N LEU A 525 3.00 -22.45 -1.07
CA LEU A 525 1.79 -23.28 -1.21
C LEU A 525 2.12 -24.73 -1.58
N ARG A 526 3.15 -24.94 -2.39
CA ARG A 526 3.63 -26.29 -2.69
C ARG A 526 4.19 -27.00 -1.45
N SER A 527 4.94 -26.28 -0.61
CA SER A 527 5.51 -26.82 0.62
C SER A 527 4.43 -27.18 1.65
N GLU A 528 3.47 -26.27 1.86
CA GLU A 528 2.50 -26.37 2.95
C GLU A 528 1.25 -27.18 2.61
N TYR A 529 0.77 -27.10 1.36
CA TYR A 529 -0.46 -27.79 0.93
C TYR A 529 -0.22 -28.92 -0.08
N GLY A 530 1.00 -29.07 -0.60
CA GLY A 530 1.33 -30.12 -1.57
C GLY A 530 0.69 -29.90 -2.96
N ILE A 531 0.21 -28.70 -3.29
CA ILE A 531 -0.46 -28.44 -4.56
C ILE A 531 0.53 -28.42 -5.74
N THR A 532 0.04 -28.83 -6.90
CA THR A 532 0.78 -28.72 -8.17
C THR A 532 0.53 -27.38 -8.83
N ILE A 533 1.58 -26.66 -9.20
CA ILE A 533 1.50 -25.40 -9.94
C ILE A 533 1.60 -25.69 -11.43
N ALA A 534 0.57 -25.31 -12.18
CA ALA A 534 0.50 -25.49 -13.65
C ALA A 534 1.32 -24.44 -14.40
N GLY A 535 1.39 -23.21 -13.88
CA GLY A 535 2.15 -22.14 -14.50
C GLY A 535 2.37 -20.96 -13.58
N VAL A 536 3.18 -19.99 -14.06
CA VAL A 536 3.50 -18.77 -13.32
C VAL A 536 3.41 -17.55 -14.23
N ILE A 537 2.88 -16.45 -13.71
CA ILE A 537 2.85 -15.13 -14.33
C ILE A 537 3.63 -14.19 -13.43
N ASN A 538 4.93 -14.17 -13.61
CA ASN A 538 5.85 -13.38 -12.80
C ASN A 538 6.17 -12.05 -13.49
N ARG A 539 6.08 -10.93 -12.74
CA ARG A 539 6.57 -9.63 -13.19
C ARG A 539 7.70 -9.16 -12.29
N TYR A 540 8.84 -8.78 -12.87
CA TYR A 540 10.04 -8.41 -12.12
C TYR A 540 10.86 -7.29 -12.78
N ASP A 541 10.18 -6.45 -13.59
CA ASP A 541 10.75 -5.27 -14.23
C ASP A 541 10.63 -3.99 -13.38
N GLY A 542 10.15 -4.11 -12.14
CA GLY A 542 9.93 -3.00 -11.22
C GLY A 542 8.62 -2.23 -11.45
N LEU A 543 7.77 -2.69 -12.35
CA LEU A 543 6.43 -2.14 -12.60
C LEU A 543 5.34 -2.99 -11.94
N PRO A 544 4.18 -2.41 -11.58
CA PRO A 544 3.08 -3.15 -10.98
C PRO A 544 2.43 -4.13 -11.96
N LEU A 545 1.85 -5.20 -11.44
CA LEU A 545 0.99 -6.09 -12.22
C LEU A 545 -0.19 -5.31 -12.79
N THR A 546 -0.57 -5.64 -14.02
CA THR A 546 -1.75 -5.08 -14.68
C THR A 546 -2.58 -6.20 -15.32
N ALA A 547 -3.87 -5.99 -15.47
CA ALA A 547 -4.76 -6.93 -16.17
C ALA A 547 -4.24 -7.31 -17.56
N GLY A 548 -3.78 -6.32 -18.34
CA GLY A 548 -3.21 -6.56 -19.66
C GLY A 548 -1.89 -7.31 -19.65
N TYR A 549 -1.08 -7.22 -18.57
CA TYR A 549 0.12 -8.05 -18.41
C TYR A 549 -0.27 -9.51 -18.15
N ILE A 550 -1.25 -9.73 -17.28
CA ILE A 550 -1.77 -11.07 -16.95
C ILE A 550 -2.32 -11.73 -18.22
N ARG A 551 -3.22 -11.05 -18.97
CA ARG A 551 -3.79 -11.55 -20.22
C ARG A 551 -2.71 -11.99 -21.23
N ARG A 552 -1.66 -11.17 -21.44
CA ARG A 552 -0.60 -11.49 -22.42
C ARG A 552 0.32 -12.64 -22.02
N ASN A 553 0.48 -12.88 -20.71
CA ASN A 553 1.41 -13.89 -20.18
C ASN A 553 0.69 -15.15 -19.67
N PHE A 554 -0.61 -15.21 -19.79
CA PHE A 554 -1.39 -16.40 -19.50
C PHE A 554 -1.35 -17.35 -20.69
N ASN A 555 -0.64 -18.46 -20.56
CA ASN A 555 -0.43 -19.48 -21.61
C ASN A 555 -1.21 -20.78 -21.30
N GLY A 556 -2.34 -20.65 -20.63
CA GLY A 556 -3.12 -21.79 -20.14
C GLY A 556 -4.17 -22.34 -21.10
#